data_49a06a3729d30b87ec8853103ea60938
#
_entry.id   49a06a3729d30b87ec8853103ea60938
#
_cell.length_a   1.000
_cell.length_b   1.000
_cell.length_c   1.000
_cell.angle_alpha   90.00
_cell.angle_beta   90.00
_cell.angle_gamma   90.00
#
_symmetry.space_group_name_H-M   'P 1'
#
loop_
_entity.id
_entity.type
_entity.pdbx_description
1 polymer ?
#
loop_
_entity_poly.entity_id
_entity_poly.type
_entity_poly.pdbx_seq_one_letter_code
_entity_poly.pdbx_strand_id
1 'polypeptide(L)'
;MANHVHFSVNFHQINDAAKAKMKEMFGRIREDAPHQWFSDIFVEGDTTYEMTEKYDWTTEHIGPKWSYFEDFDVEGEPYFNGEAAWGPPTQGVTKLLGILKEYDPKIIATMTYEDEGPNFVGADVFYSDYVYESIEYDYDEIIDMVIEDSETLTEESYNKDEEEWVDDEAQDTFHEEMWEVINDKTWEFCMDEVQYIKDNPEDFEEESVGC
;
A
#
# COMPACT_ATOMS: atom_id res chain seq x y z
N MET A 1 -17.34 4.50 13.15
CA MET A 1 -16.90 4.88 11.78
C MET A 1 -15.90 3.84 11.35
N ALA A 2 -15.75 3.55 10.07
CA ALA A 2 -14.64 2.69 9.62
C ALA A 2 -13.36 3.54 9.69
N ASN A 3 -12.27 2.95 10.13
CA ASN A 3 -10.96 3.55 10.04
C ASN A 3 -10.54 3.54 8.57
N HIS A 4 -10.10 4.67 8.04
CA HIS A 4 -9.65 4.80 6.65
C HIS A 4 -8.16 4.56 6.60
N VAL A 5 -7.75 3.69 5.69
CA VAL A 5 -6.35 3.43 5.40
C VAL A 5 -6.07 3.93 4.00
N HIS A 6 -5.21 4.94 3.89
CA HIS A 6 -4.69 5.39 2.61
C HIS A 6 -3.60 4.44 2.14
N PHE A 7 -3.56 4.14 0.85
CA PHE A 7 -2.52 3.30 0.28
C PHE A 7 -2.06 3.84 -1.08
N SER A 8 -0.80 3.57 -1.40
CA SER A 8 -0.20 3.91 -2.70
C SER A 8 0.63 2.73 -3.21
N VAL A 9 0.37 2.30 -4.44
CA VAL A 9 1.09 1.22 -5.11
C VAL A 9 1.88 1.76 -6.29
N ASN A 10 3.18 1.46 -6.33
CA ASN A 10 4.09 1.89 -7.39
C ASN A 10 4.76 0.68 -8.05
N PHE A 11 4.86 0.68 -9.38
CA PHE A 11 5.53 -0.38 -10.13
C PHE A 11 6.94 0.06 -10.55
N HIS A 12 7.95 -0.62 -10.02
CA HIS A 12 9.37 -0.32 -10.25
C HIS A 12 9.98 -1.14 -11.40
N GLN A 13 9.33 -2.26 -11.74
CA GLN A 13 9.65 -3.11 -12.88
C GLN A 13 8.40 -3.78 -13.40
N ILE A 14 8.05 -3.48 -14.65
CA ILE A 14 6.90 -4.04 -15.35
C ILE A 14 7.10 -3.86 -16.86
N ASN A 15 6.95 -4.93 -17.63
CA ASN A 15 7.09 -4.88 -19.10
C ASN A 15 5.83 -4.36 -19.81
N ASP A 16 5.97 -4.07 -21.11
CA ASP A 16 4.88 -3.51 -21.92
C ASP A 16 3.66 -4.44 -22.03
N ALA A 17 3.86 -5.77 -22.00
CA ALA A 17 2.74 -6.72 -22.08
C ALA A 17 1.90 -6.71 -20.81
N ALA A 18 2.53 -6.68 -19.63
CA ALA A 18 1.85 -6.56 -18.35
C ALA A 18 1.19 -5.17 -18.19
N LYS A 19 1.84 -4.09 -18.65
CA LYS A 19 1.22 -2.74 -18.72
C LYS A 19 -0.04 -2.73 -19.58
N ALA A 20 0.00 -3.37 -20.75
CA ALA A 20 -1.16 -3.46 -21.62
C ALA A 20 -2.32 -4.22 -20.96
N LYS A 21 -2.02 -5.30 -20.22
CA LYS A 21 -3.02 -6.03 -19.43
C LYS A 21 -3.57 -5.21 -18.29
N MET A 22 -2.71 -4.50 -17.57
CA MET A 22 -3.13 -3.57 -16.51
C MET A 22 -4.07 -2.48 -17.06
N LYS A 23 -3.71 -1.87 -18.19
CA LYS A 23 -4.57 -0.87 -18.88
C LYS A 23 -5.94 -1.45 -19.27
N GLU A 24 -5.99 -2.69 -19.76
CA GLU A 24 -7.27 -3.38 -20.04
C GLU A 24 -8.12 -3.52 -18.77
N MET A 25 -7.51 -3.92 -17.66
CA MET A 25 -8.21 -4.13 -16.37
C MET A 25 -8.71 -2.81 -15.79
N PHE A 26 -7.87 -1.78 -15.73
CA PHE A 26 -8.23 -0.46 -15.22
C PHE A 26 -9.23 0.27 -16.13
N GLY A 27 -9.27 -0.03 -17.41
CA GLY A 27 -10.31 0.45 -18.34
C GLY A 27 -11.73 -0.04 -18.04
N ARG A 28 -11.92 -0.95 -17.08
CA ARG A 28 -13.23 -1.39 -16.56
C ARG A 28 -13.79 -0.46 -15.50
N ILE A 29 -12.93 0.41 -14.92
CA ILE A 29 -13.35 1.38 -13.91
C ILE A 29 -14.24 2.42 -14.58
N ARG A 30 -15.40 2.69 -13.98
CA ARG A 30 -16.37 3.66 -14.49
C ARG A 30 -16.10 5.02 -13.88
N GLU A 31 -15.73 6.00 -14.71
CA GLU A 31 -15.50 7.39 -14.29
C GLU A 31 -16.74 8.07 -13.70
N ASP A 32 -17.95 7.63 -14.11
CA ASP A 32 -19.24 8.16 -13.62
C ASP A 32 -19.75 7.48 -12.34
N ALA A 33 -19.04 6.47 -11.84
CA ALA A 33 -19.42 5.81 -10.60
C ALA A 33 -19.10 6.71 -9.37
N PRO A 34 -19.95 6.70 -8.33
CA PRO A 34 -19.72 7.49 -7.10
C PRO A 34 -18.46 7.06 -6.36
N HIS A 35 -18.00 5.83 -6.56
CA HIS A 35 -16.76 5.28 -6.05
C HIS A 35 -16.16 4.34 -7.10
N GLN A 36 -14.85 4.45 -7.29
CA GLN A 36 -14.09 3.60 -8.20
C GLN A 36 -13.52 2.42 -7.40
N TRP A 37 -14.27 1.33 -7.33
CA TRP A 37 -13.89 0.19 -6.51
C TRP A 37 -12.68 -0.55 -7.04
N PHE A 38 -11.77 -0.93 -6.15
CA PHE A 38 -10.65 -1.80 -6.52
C PHE A 38 -11.10 -3.15 -7.11
N SER A 39 -12.22 -3.68 -6.61
CA SER A 39 -12.83 -4.90 -7.15
C SER A 39 -13.21 -4.81 -8.62
N ASP A 40 -13.50 -3.62 -9.15
CA ASP A 40 -14.02 -3.44 -10.51
C ASP A 40 -13.00 -3.83 -11.60
N ILE A 41 -11.69 -3.76 -11.31
CA ILE A 41 -10.67 -4.20 -12.26
C ILE A 41 -10.67 -5.72 -12.50
N PHE A 42 -11.22 -6.52 -11.57
CA PHE A 42 -11.23 -7.99 -11.67
C PHE A 42 -12.49 -8.55 -12.32
N VAL A 43 -13.55 -7.77 -12.43
CA VAL A 43 -14.85 -8.23 -12.90
C VAL A 43 -15.05 -7.87 -14.36
N GLU A 44 -15.28 -8.87 -15.23
CA GLU A 44 -15.66 -8.64 -16.61
C GLU A 44 -17.17 -8.37 -16.74
N GLY A 45 -17.50 -7.20 -17.33
CA GLY A 45 -18.88 -6.85 -17.68
C GLY A 45 -19.60 -5.96 -16.69
N ASP A 46 -20.80 -5.52 -17.07
CA ASP A 46 -21.70 -4.66 -16.29
C ASP A 46 -22.39 -5.47 -15.17
N THR A 47 -21.60 -6.00 -14.26
CA THR A 47 -22.13 -6.69 -13.09
C THR A 47 -22.51 -5.62 -12.05
N THR A 48 -23.76 -5.18 -12.13
CA THR A 48 -24.40 -4.44 -11.04
C THR A 48 -24.60 -5.40 -9.86
N TYR A 49 -23.55 -5.60 -9.09
CA TYR A 49 -23.69 -6.25 -7.79
C TYR A 49 -24.56 -5.36 -6.89
N GLU A 50 -25.49 -5.96 -6.17
CA GLU A 50 -26.06 -5.25 -5.02
C GLU A 50 -24.90 -4.88 -4.08
N MET A 51 -24.98 -3.71 -3.41
CA MET A 51 -23.89 -3.20 -2.56
C MET A 51 -23.39 -4.24 -1.52
N THR A 52 -24.30 -5.06 -0.99
CA THR A 52 -23.97 -6.12 -0.03
C THR A 52 -23.08 -7.20 -0.65
N GLU A 53 -23.41 -7.66 -1.86
CA GLU A 53 -22.62 -8.68 -2.58
C GLU A 53 -21.21 -8.13 -2.93
N LYS A 54 -21.14 -6.82 -3.24
CA LYS A 54 -19.87 -6.15 -3.55
C LYS A 54 -18.96 -6.06 -2.32
N TYR A 55 -19.50 -5.75 -1.14
CA TYR A 55 -18.76 -5.77 0.12
C TYR A 55 -18.25 -7.17 0.48
N ASP A 56 -19.09 -8.20 0.34
CA ASP A 56 -18.72 -9.57 0.64
C ASP A 56 -17.59 -10.04 -0.30
N TRP A 57 -17.73 -9.78 -1.60
CA TRP A 57 -16.72 -10.11 -2.58
C TRP A 57 -15.39 -9.39 -2.32
N THR A 58 -15.45 -8.08 -1.99
CA THR A 58 -14.26 -7.28 -1.69
C THR A 58 -13.55 -7.83 -0.46
N THR A 59 -14.29 -8.14 0.60
CA THR A 59 -13.71 -8.73 1.82
C THR A 59 -13.04 -10.08 1.54
N GLU A 60 -13.65 -10.92 0.70
CA GLU A 60 -13.10 -12.26 0.38
C GLU A 60 -11.85 -12.20 -0.51
N HIS A 61 -11.77 -11.20 -1.42
CA HIS A 61 -10.80 -11.22 -2.52
C HIS A 61 -9.79 -10.07 -2.51
N ILE A 62 -10.08 -9.00 -1.79
CA ILE A 62 -9.22 -7.80 -1.68
C ILE A 62 -8.65 -7.68 -0.27
N GLY A 63 -9.37 -8.17 0.75
CA GLY A 63 -9.04 -8.12 2.17
C GLY A 63 -9.91 -7.15 2.95
N PRO A 64 -9.80 -5.82 2.76
CA PRO A 64 -10.64 -4.85 3.44
C PRO A 64 -12.11 -4.96 2.99
N LYS A 65 -13.02 -4.52 3.86
CA LYS A 65 -14.47 -4.52 3.59
C LYS A 65 -14.84 -3.69 2.35
N TRP A 66 -14.11 -2.60 2.12
CA TRP A 66 -14.17 -1.78 0.91
C TRP A 66 -12.77 -1.24 0.61
N SER A 67 -12.51 -1.00 -0.66
CA SER A 67 -11.31 -0.37 -1.16
C SER A 67 -11.64 0.37 -2.45
N TYR A 68 -11.24 1.64 -2.53
CA TYR A 68 -11.53 2.53 -3.65
C TYR A 68 -10.24 3.09 -4.22
N PHE A 69 -10.21 3.31 -5.54
CA PHE A 69 -9.19 4.13 -6.18
C PHE A 69 -9.54 5.61 -6.02
N GLU A 70 -8.53 6.43 -5.74
CA GLU A 70 -8.59 7.88 -5.83
C GLU A 70 -7.96 8.38 -7.12
N ASP A 71 -6.79 7.83 -7.47
CA ASP A 71 -6.07 8.16 -8.68
C ASP A 71 -5.25 6.97 -9.19
N PHE A 72 -4.98 6.92 -10.50
CA PHE A 72 -4.11 5.92 -11.11
C PHE A 72 -3.58 6.39 -12.46
N ASP A 73 -2.35 5.98 -12.79
CA ASP A 73 -1.78 6.04 -14.13
C ASP A 73 -1.25 4.65 -14.52
N VAL A 74 -1.61 4.17 -15.70
CA VAL A 74 -1.18 2.88 -16.25
C VAL A 74 -0.30 3.04 -17.48
N GLU A 75 0.05 4.28 -17.80
CA GLU A 75 0.91 4.60 -18.94
C GLU A 75 2.32 4.95 -18.48
N GLY A 76 3.17 5.43 -18.49
CA GLY A 76 4.50 5.80 -17.99
C GLY A 76 5.09 4.83 -16.97
N GLU A 77 5.26 5.34 -15.75
CA GLU A 77 5.59 4.58 -14.54
C GLU A 77 4.28 4.28 -13.81
N PRO A 78 3.73 3.05 -13.93
CA PRO A 78 2.40 2.78 -13.42
C PRO A 78 2.31 2.93 -11.91
N TYR A 79 1.21 3.53 -11.46
CA TYR A 79 0.86 3.62 -10.05
C TYR A 79 -0.66 3.63 -9.87
N PHE A 80 -1.10 3.38 -8.67
CA PHE A 80 -2.44 3.71 -8.21
C PHE A 80 -2.45 3.94 -6.70
N ASN A 81 -3.34 4.80 -6.25
CA ASN A 81 -3.58 5.06 -4.84
C ASN A 81 -5.07 5.05 -4.52
N GLY A 82 -5.38 5.04 -3.24
CA GLY A 82 -6.76 5.04 -2.80
C GLY A 82 -6.93 4.83 -1.31
N GLU A 83 -8.16 4.51 -0.94
CA GLU A 83 -8.57 4.26 0.43
C GLU A 83 -9.13 2.85 0.62
N ALA A 84 -8.93 2.29 1.80
CA ALA A 84 -9.46 1.00 2.22
C ALA A 84 -9.94 1.02 3.67
N ALA A 85 -10.83 0.08 4.03
CA ALA A 85 -11.37 -0.03 5.38
C ALA A 85 -10.51 -0.90 6.28
N TRP A 86 -10.03 -0.35 7.41
CA TRP A 86 -9.39 -1.07 8.53
C TRP A 86 -8.00 -1.66 8.27
N GLY A 87 -7.55 -1.71 7.02
CA GLY A 87 -6.24 -2.24 6.65
C GLY A 87 -5.95 -2.11 5.17
N PRO A 88 -4.69 -2.28 4.75
CA PRO A 88 -4.29 -2.16 3.37
C PRO A 88 -4.87 -3.28 2.49
N PRO A 89 -5.06 -3.04 1.19
CA PRO A 89 -5.61 -4.03 0.26
C PRO A 89 -4.53 -5.01 -0.28
N THR A 90 -3.62 -5.48 0.57
CA THR A 90 -2.48 -6.36 0.20
C THR A 90 -2.91 -7.58 -0.60
N GLN A 91 -4.01 -8.24 -0.19
CA GLN A 91 -4.55 -9.40 -0.91
C GLN A 91 -5.03 -9.01 -2.32
N GLY A 92 -5.63 -7.84 -2.48
CA GLY A 92 -6.06 -7.30 -3.78
C GLY A 92 -4.88 -7.00 -4.69
N VAL A 93 -3.82 -6.40 -4.15
CA VAL A 93 -2.57 -6.14 -4.89
C VAL A 93 -1.93 -7.46 -5.32
N THR A 94 -1.78 -8.42 -4.42
CA THR A 94 -1.26 -9.77 -4.73
C THR A 94 -2.07 -10.44 -5.83
N LYS A 95 -3.41 -10.33 -5.78
CA LYS A 95 -4.30 -10.87 -6.83
C LYS A 95 -4.09 -10.19 -8.18
N LEU A 96 -3.91 -8.87 -8.21
CA LEU A 96 -3.58 -8.13 -9.43
C LEU A 96 -2.25 -8.62 -10.01
N LEU A 97 -1.22 -8.67 -9.17
CA LEU A 97 0.10 -9.17 -9.56
C LEU A 97 0.05 -10.62 -10.06
N GLY A 98 -0.77 -11.48 -9.44
CA GLY A 98 -1.02 -12.84 -9.90
C GLY A 98 -1.56 -12.96 -11.32
N ILE A 99 -2.32 -11.95 -11.78
CA ILE A 99 -2.76 -11.88 -13.18
C ILE A 99 -1.65 -11.33 -14.07
N LEU A 100 -0.95 -10.30 -13.61
CA LEU A 100 0.08 -9.63 -14.39
C LEU A 100 1.34 -10.49 -14.58
N LYS A 101 1.67 -11.38 -13.63
CA LYS A 101 2.83 -12.29 -13.73
C LYS A 101 2.78 -13.23 -14.93
N GLU A 102 1.59 -13.53 -15.46
CA GLU A 102 1.46 -14.31 -16.70
C GLU A 102 2.07 -13.60 -17.91
N TYR A 103 2.23 -12.27 -17.83
CA TYR A 103 2.80 -11.39 -18.84
C TYR A 103 4.21 -10.92 -18.49
N ASP A 104 4.49 -10.79 -17.21
CA ASP A 104 5.80 -10.42 -16.65
C ASP A 104 6.05 -11.12 -15.30
N PRO A 105 6.77 -12.24 -15.28
CA PRO A 105 7.03 -12.97 -14.03
C PRO A 105 8.01 -12.26 -13.08
N LYS A 106 8.66 -11.18 -13.52
CA LYS A 106 9.65 -10.41 -12.76
C LYS A 106 9.14 -9.04 -12.34
N ILE A 107 7.83 -8.88 -12.17
CA ILE A 107 7.24 -7.62 -11.69
C ILE A 107 7.78 -7.30 -10.30
N ILE A 108 8.16 -6.04 -10.10
CA ILE A 108 8.50 -5.48 -8.79
C ILE A 108 7.55 -4.31 -8.54
N ALA A 109 6.85 -4.36 -7.43
CA ALA A 109 5.98 -3.28 -6.97
C ALA A 109 6.15 -3.03 -5.48
N THR A 110 5.80 -1.84 -5.03
CA THR A 110 5.72 -1.49 -3.62
C THR A 110 4.33 -0.97 -3.30
N MET A 111 3.88 -1.16 -2.07
CA MET A 111 2.70 -0.52 -1.52
C MET A 111 3.08 0.12 -0.19
N THR A 112 2.87 1.43 -0.06
CA THR A 112 2.89 2.12 1.22
C THR A 112 1.46 2.31 1.70
N TYR A 113 1.25 2.29 3.01
CA TYR A 113 -0.07 2.48 3.60
C TYR A 113 0.00 3.11 4.98
N GLU A 114 -1.02 3.91 5.30
CA GLU A 114 -1.14 4.62 6.56
C GLU A 114 -2.61 4.73 6.97
N ASP A 115 -2.91 4.65 8.25
CA ASP A 115 -4.25 4.87 8.73
C ASP A 115 -4.50 6.35 9.05
N GLU A 116 -5.77 6.79 9.02
CA GLU A 116 -6.17 8.19 9.24
C GLU A 116 -5.81 8.74 10.62
N GLY A 117 -5.56 7.87 11.60
CA GLY A 117 -5.29 8.23 13.00
C GLY A 117 -3.93 7.77 13.50
N PRO A 118 -2.87 7.83 12.72
CA PRO A 118 -1.56 7.15 12.67
C PRO A 118 -1.38 5.99 13.68
N ASN A 119 -2.40 5.10 13.79
CA ASN A 119 -2.28 3.93 14.67
C ASN A 119 -1.29 2.92 14.12
N PHE A 120 -1.13 2.90 12.80
CA PHE A 120 -0.11 2.14 12.12
C PHE A 120 0.24 2.76 10.76
N VAL A 121 1.44 2.48 10.32
CA VAL A 121 1.94 2.82 8.98
C VAL A 121 2.85 1.69 8.52
N GLY A 122 2.88 1.42 7.23
CA GLY A 122 3.73 0.35 6.73
C GLY A 122 3.98 0.37 5.24
N ALA A 123 4.76 -0.61 4.81
CA ALA A 123 5.05 -0.85 3.40
C ALA A 123 5.21 -2.33 3.10
N ASP A 124 4.69 -2.75 1.95
CA ASP A 124 4.89 -4.07 1.37
C ASP A 124 5.73 -3.93 0.10
N VAL A 125 6.73 -4.78 -0.05
CA VAL A 125 7.48 -4.96 -1.31
C VAL A 125 7.06 -6.28 -1.94
N PHE A 126 6.66 -6.23 -3.20
CA PHE A 126 6.18 -7.37 -3.95
C PHE A 126 7.18 -7.77 -5.03
N TYR A 127 7.42 -9.07 -5.14
CA TYR A 127 8.06 -9.68 -6.29
C TYR A 127 7.14 -10.72 -6.92
N SER A 128 6.96 -10.64 -8.23
CA SER A 128 6.00 -11.49 -8.96
C SER A 128 4.59 -11.35 -8.37
N ASP A 129 4.03 -12.35 -7.69
CA ASP A 129 2.68 -12.36 -7.13
C ASP A 129 2.64 -12.60 -5.62
N TYR A 130 3.72 -12.32 -4.91
CA TYR A 130 3.78 -12.46 -3.46
C TYR A 130 4.44 -11.25 -2.79
N VAL A 131 4.14 -11.06 -1.51
CA VAL A 131 4.84 -10.12 -0.65
C VAL A 131 6.22 -10.71 -0.35
N TYR A 132 7.26 -10.02 -0.82
CA TYR A 132 8.66 -10.42 -0.58
C TYR A 132 9.09 -10.01 0.81
N GLU A 133 8.95 -8.74 1.14
CA GLU A 133 9.23 -8.17 2.46
C GLU A 133 8.16 -7.17 2.83
N SER A 134 7.99 -6.97 4.13
CA SER A 134 7.05 -5.97 4.68
C SER A 134 7.57 -5.36 5.96
N ILE A 135 7.19 -4.12 6.19
CA ILE A 135 7.43 -3.39 7.43
C ILE A 135 6.12 -2.73 7.88
N GLU A 136 5.87 -2.74 9.18
CA GLU A 136 4.73 -2.03 9.77
C GLU A 136 5.18 -1.47 11.12
N TYR A 137 4.87 -0.22 11.36
CA TYR A 137 5.15 0.50 12.61
C TYR A 137 3.83 0.81 13.30
N ASP A 138 3.73 0.52 14.59
CA ASP A 138 2.63 0.96 15.43
C ASP A 138 2.85 2.39 15.92
N TYR A 139 1.86 2.93 16.66
CA TYR A 139 1.89 4.32 17.11
C TYR A 139 3.08 4.62 18.04
N ASP A 140 3.44 3.68 18.92
CA ASP A 140 4.57 3.86 19.84
C ASP A 140 5.91 3.88 19.09
N GLU A 141 6.06 3.02 18.09
CA GLU A 141 7.24 2.98 17.22
C GLU A 141 7.34 4.26 16.36
N ILE A 142 6.20 4.78 15.90
CA ILE A 142 6.16 6.07 15.17
C ILE A 142 6.63 7.22 16.07
N ILE A 143 6.15 7.28 17.33
CA ILE A 143 6.61 8.29 18.29
C ILE A 143 8.12 8.19 18.50
N ASP A 144 8.65 6.99 18.72
CA ASP A 144 10.08 6.79 18.94
C ASP A 144 10.91 7.25 17.73
N MET A 145 10.49 6.92 16.52
CA MET A 145 11.18 7.37 15.30
C MET A 145 11.17 8.89 15.14
N VAL A 146 10.03 9.54 15.40
CA VAL A 146 9.93 11.00 15.30
C VAL A 146 10.79 11.69 16.36
N ILE A 147 10.80 11.20 17.61
CA ILE A 147 11.66 11.74 18.66
C ILE A 147 13.15 11.55 18.32
N GLU A 148 13.53 10.41 17.72
CA GLU A 148 14.91 10.15 17.31
C GLU A 148 15.39 11.10 16.21
N ASP A 149 14.51 11.45 15.27
CA ASP A 149 14.84 12.29 14.12
C ASP A 149 14.70 13.80 14.42
N SER A 150 13.87 14.17 15.41
CA SER A 150 13.56 15.55 15.75
C SER A 150 14.75 16.30 16.39
N GLU A 151 14.93 17.57 16.01
CA GLU A 151 15.88 18.47 16.69
C GLU A 151 15.33 19.04 18.02
N THR A 152 14.02 18.95 18.25
CA THR A 152 13.33 19.65 19.35
C THR A 152 12.62 18.70 20.32
N LEU A 153 12.09 17.57 19.85
CA LEU A 153 11.47 16.56 20.71
C LEU A 153 12.54 15.68 21.35
N THR A 154 12.24 15.22 22.57
CA THR A 154 13.10 14.33 23.35
C THR A 154 12.25 13.23 24.00
N GLU A 155 12.87 12.19 24.54
CA GLU A 155 12.16 11.13 25.30
C GLU A 155 11.29 11.69 26.46
N GLU A 156 11.62 12.88 26.97
CA GLU A 156 10.84 13.55 28.02
C GLU A 156 9.61 14.29 27.47
N SER A 157 9.49 14.43 26.14
CA SER A 157 8.39 15.14 25.49
C SER A 157 7.10 14.29 25.45
N TYR A 158 7.21 12.97 25.59
CA TYR A 158 6.09 12.04 25.59
C TYR A 158 6.13 11.10 26.81
N ASN A 159 5.04 11.03 27.56
CA ASN A 159 4.88 10.12 28.69
C ASN A 159 4.24 8.80 28.24
N LYS A 160 5.05 7.77 28.01
CA LYS A 160 4.59 6.44 27.55
C LYS A 160 3.64 5.73 28.54
N ASP A 161 3.76 5.99 29.84
CA ASP A 161 2.91 5.34 30.86
C ASP A 161 1.48 5.94 30.88
N GLU A 162 1.34 7.20 30.51
CA GLU A 162 0.07 7.92 30.49
C GLU A 162 -0.46 8.11 29.05
N GLU A 163 0.35 7.75 28.02
CA GLU A 163 0.07 7.94 26.60
C GLU A 163 -0.26 9.42 26.25
N GLU A 164 0.45 10.37 26.88
CA GLU A 164 0.20 11.80 26.75
C GLU A 164 1.47 12.59 26.44
N TRP A 165 1.34 13.61 25.58
CA TRP A 165 2.38 14.62 25.37
C TRP A 165 2.47 15.55 26.59
N VAL A 166 3.68 15.98 26.93
CA VAL A 166 3.90 16.86 28.09
C VAL A 166 3.23 18.22 27.98
N ASP A 167 3.03 18.70 26.75
CA ASP A 167 2.30 19.93 26.44
C ASP A 167 1.83 19.96 24.97
N ASP A 168 1.00 20.96 24.65
CA ASP A 168 0.43 21.14 23.30
C ASP A 168 1.52 21.45 22.24
N GLU A 169 2.63 22.11 22.62
CA GLU A 169 3.72 22.46 21.71
C GLU A 169 4.47 21.21 21.26
N ALA A 170 4.74 20.25 22.15
CA ALA A 170 5.35 18.98 21.82
C ALA A 170 4.45 18.14 20.90
N GLN A 171 3.15 18.14 21.18
CA GLN A 171 2.16 17.42 20.35
C GLN A 171 2.05 18.04 18.93
N ASP A 172 2.01 19.36 18.83
CA ASP A 172 1.95 20.06 17.54
C ASP A 172 3.22 19.78 16.71
N THR A 173 4.41 19.84 17.33
CA THR A 173 5.68 19.53 16.70
C THR A 173 5.72 18.09 16.19
N PHE A 174 5.25 17.13 17.00
CA PHE A 174 5.14 15.74 16.57
C PHE A 174 4.28 15.60 15.31
N HIS A 175 3.10 16.22 15.27
CA HIS A 175 2.21 16.12 14.12
C HIS A 175 2.78 16.79 12.87
N GLU A 176 3.59 17.86 13.02
CA GLU A 176 4.25 18.53 11.89
C GLU A 176 5.39 17.66 11.29
N GLU A 177 6.19 16.98 12.13
CA GLU A 177 7.35 16.21 11.70
C GLU A 177 7.02 14.77 11.31
N MET A 178 5.99 14.17 11.90
CA MET A 178 5.64 12.75 11.79
C MET A 178 5.56 12.26 10.34
N TRP A 179 4.82 12.96 9.49
CA TRP A 179 4.60 12.50 8.13
C TRP A 179 5.87 12.50 7.27
N GLU A 180 6.78 13.44 7.50
CA GLU A 180 8.07 13.49 6.81
C GLU A 180 8.92 12.27 7.22
N VAL A 181 9.05 12.02 8.53
CA VAL A 181 9.82 10.89 9.06
C VAL A 181 9.28 9.55 8.57
N ILE A 182 7.96 9.33 8.66
CA ILE A 182 7.31 8.10 8.23
C ILE A 182 7.51 7.85 6.72
N ASN A 183 7.28 8.88 5.90
CA ASN A 183 7.44 8.76 4.46
C ASN A 183 8.88 8.45 4.08
N ASP A 184 9.85 9.08 4.72
CA ASP A 184 11.27 8.81 4.47
C ASP A 184 11.63 7.37 4.85
N LYS A 185 11.20 6.88 6.02
CA LYS A 185 11.49 5.51 6.50
C LYS A 185 10.86 4.44 5.61
N THR A 186 9.58 4.59 5.26
CA THR A 186 8.87 3.63 4.40
C THR A 186 9.42 3.66 2.97
N TRP A 187 9.78 4.85 2.46
CA TRP A 187 10.41 4.98 1.15
C TRP A 187 11.81 4.36 1.11
N GLU A 188 12.66 4.64 2.10
CA GLU A 188 14.00 4.06 2.21
C GLU A 188 13.92 2.53 2.20
N PHE A 189 13.08 1.95 3.07
CA PHE A 189 12.81 0.51 3.09
C PHE A 189 12.40 -0.03 1.70
N CYS A 190 11.40 0.57 1.07
CA CYS A 190 10.94 0.14 -0.25
C CYS A 190 12.05 0.17 -1.29
N MET A 191 12.85 1.23 -1.32
CA MET A 191 13.89 1.40 -2.33
C MET A 191 15.08 0.49 -2.12
N ASP A 192 15.45 0.21 -0.88
CA ASP A 192 16.53 -0.72 -0.53
C ASP A 192 16.16 -2.15 -0.97
N GLU A 193 14.92 -2.61 -0.67
CA GLU A 193 14.44 -3.92 -1.06
C GLU A 193 14.25 -4.06 -2.58
N VAL A 194 13.71 -3.03 -3.25
CA VAL A 194 13.63 -2.99 -4.72
C VAL A 194 15.02 -3.08 -5.35
N GLN A 195 16.00 -2.38 -4.79
CA GLN A 195 17.38 -2.42 -5.29
C GLN A 195 18.00 -3.79 -5.04
N TYR A 196 17.76 -4.39 -3.87
CA TYR A 196 18.24 -5.74 -3.56
C TYR A 196 17.73 -6.78 -4.56
N ILE A 197 16.42 -6.76 -4.88
CA ILE A 197 15.82 -7.67 -5.87
C ILE A 197 16.46 -7.48 -7.25
N LYS A 198 16.69 -6.23 -7.66
CA LYS A 198 17.30 -5.92 -8.97
C LYS A 198 18.76 -6.37 -9.07
N ASP A 199 19.51 -6.31 -7.96
CA ASP A 199 20.92 -6.65 -7.92
C ASP A 199 21.16 -8.16 -7.75
N ASN A 200 20.17 -8.91 -7.24
CA ASN A 200 20.28 -10.34 -6.95
C ASN A 200 19.16 -11.17 -7.67
N PRO A 201 18.98 -11.03 -8.99
CA PRO A 201 17.87 -11.68 -9.71
C PRO A 201 17.90 -13.21 -9.64
N GLU A 202 19.08 -13.79 -9.40
CA GLU A 202 19.27 -15.24 -9.25
C GLU A 202 18.60 -15.83 -8.00
N ASP A 203 18.47 -15.05 -6.92
CA ASP A 203 17.81 -15.49 -5.68
C ASP A 203 16.30 -15.70 -5.88
N PHE A 204 15.74 -15.13 -6.94
CA PHE A 204 14.31 -15.14 -7.27
C PHE A 204 13.94 -16.05 -8.45
N GLU A 205 14.91 -16.69 -9.11
CA GLU A 205 14.65 -17.55 -10.28
C GLU A 205 14.22 -18.98 -9.91
N GLU A 206 14.54 -19.49 -8.73
CA GLU A 206 14.28 -20.89 -8.32
C GLU A 206 12.83 -21.16 -7.88
N GLU A 207 12.05 -20.16 -7.46
CA GLU A 207 10.67 -20.37 -7.00
C GLU A 207 9.65 -20.50 -8.15
N SER A 208 10.02 -20.18 -9.38
CA SER A 208 9.13 -20.24 -10.54
C SER A 208 9.01 -21.65 -11.18
N VAL A 209 9.72 -22.66 -10.71
CA VAL A 209 9.81 -24.02 -11.32
C VAL A 209 9.06 -25.10 -10.56
N GLY A 210 8.30 -24.74 -9.53
CA GLY A 210 7.67 -25.69 -8.62
C GLY A 210 6.14 -25.59 -8.50
N CYS A 211 5.41 -25.78 -9.60
CA CYS A 211 3.99 -26.18 -9.57
C CYS A 211 3.63 -27.02 -10.79
#